data_4ff5eaef3cb2a9e02e34621f19fce456
#
_entry.id   4ff5eaef3cb2a9e02e34621f19fce456
#
_cell.length_a   1.000
_cell.length_b   1.000
_cell.length_c   1.000
_cell.angle_alpha   90.00
_cell.angle_beta   90.00
_cell.angle_gamma   90.00
#
_symmetry.space_group_name_H-M   'P 1'
#
loop_
_entity.id
_entity.type
_entity.pdbx_description
1 polymer ?
#
loop_
_entity_poly.entity_id
_entity_poly.type
_entity_poly.pdbx_seq_one_letter_code
_entity_poly.pdbx_strand_id
1 'polypeptide(L)'
;MRIVVALGGNALLRRGEPMTADNQRENVRIAAEQIAKVAPGNELVIAHGNGPQVGLLALQGAAYDKVSPYPLDVLGAETEGMIGYMIEQEMGNLLPFEVPFATILTQVEEIGRAH
;
A
#
# COMPACT_ATOMS: atom_id res chain seq x y z
N MET A 1 19.49 11.21 -7.53
CA MET A 1 18.44 11.09 -8.54
C MET A 1 17.13 10.83 -7.82
N ARG A 2 16.03 11.30 -8.37
CA ARG A 2 14.69 10.99 -7.83
C ARG A 2 14.12 9.80 -8.60
N ILE A 3 13.74 8.75 -7.88
CA ILE A 3 13.28 7.50 -8.48
C ILE A 3 11.88 7.19 -7.98
N VAL A 4 10.98 6.92 -8.92
CA VAL A 4 9.62 6.45 -8.60
C VAL A 4 9.56 4.95 -8.82
N VAL A 5 9.16 4.21 -7.79
CA VAL A 5 8.97 2.76 -7.85
C VAL A 5 7.48 2.48 -7.72
N ALA A 6 6.91 1.81 -8.70
CA ALA A 6 5.52 1.43 -8.69
C ALA A 6 5.40 -0.06 -8.30
N LEU A 7 4.66 -0.34 -7.24
CA LEU A 7 4.37 -1.71 -6.81
C LEU A 7 3.02 -2.14 -7.36
N GLY A 8 3.03 -3.10 -8.26
CA GLY A 8 1.83 -3.68 -8.82
C GLY A 8 1.15 -4.66 -7.85
N GLY A 9 -0.04 -5.14 -8.23
CA GLY A 9 -0.83 -6.03 -7.39
C GLY A 9 -0.09 -7.28 -6.94
N ASN A 10 0.70 -7.88 -7.82
CA ASN A 10 1.45 -9.11 -7.50
C ASN A 10 2.58 -8.88 -6.51
N ALA A 11 3.06 -7.65 -6.36
CA ALA A 11 4.08 -7.32 -5.37
C ALA A 11 3.51 -7.28 -3.95
N LEU A 12 2.21 -7.03 -3.82
CA LEU A 12 1.55 -6.93 -2.52
C LEU A 12 0.78 -8.20 -2.15
N LEU A 13 0.24 -8.89 -3.15
CA LEU A 13 -0.50 -10.14 -2.94
C LEU A 13 -0.33 -11.01 -4.18
N ARG A 14 0.20 -12.21 -3.99
CA ARG A 14 0.36 -13.18 -5.08
C ARG A 14 -0.98 -13.83 -5.41
N ARG A 15 -1.12 -14.24 -6.67
CA ARG A 15 -2.34 -14.89 -7.15
C ARG A 15 -2.62 -16.15 -6.34
N GLY A 16 -3.87 -16.27 -5.85
CA GLY A 16 -4.31 -17.43 -5.07
C GLY A 16 -3.88 -17.43 -3.62
N GLU A 17 -3.09 -16.44 -3.20
CA GLU A 17 -2.64 -16.30 -1.83
C GLU A 17 -3.73 -15.68 -0.95
N PRO A 18 -3.98 -16.22 0.25
CA PRO A 18 -4.93 -15.58 1.17
C PRO A 18 -4.51 -14.18 1.57
N MET A 19 -5.48 -13.28 1.71
CA MET A 19 -5.26 -11.89 2.12
C MET A 19 -5.11 -11.79 3.63
N THR A 20 -3.98 -12.26 4.16
CA THR A 20 -3.64 -12.13 5.57
C THR A 20 -2.60 -11.05 5.77
N ALA A 21 -2.53 -10.50 6.97
CA ALA A 21 -1.49 -9.52 7.30
C ALA A 21 -0.08 -10.12 7.11
N ASP A 22 0.10 -11.37 7.50
CA ASP A 22 1.40 -12.04 7.37
C ASP A 22 1.82 -12.19 5.91
N ASN A 23 0.91 -12.59 5.04
CA ASN A 23 1.20 -12.73 3.62
C ASN A 23 1.52 -11.39 2.97
N GLN A 24 0.75 -10.36 3.30
CA GLN A 24 1.02 -9.01 2.79
C GLN A 24 2.38 -8.50 3.27
N ARG A 25 2.67 -8.68 4.56
CA ARG A 25 3.94 -8.24 5.13
C ARG A 25 5.12 -8.95 4.50
N GLU A 26 5.03 -10.27 4.26
CA GLU A 26 6.08 -11.03 3.62
C GLU A 26 6.34 -10.55 2.19
N ASN A 27 5.28 -10.27 1.44
CA ASN A 27 5.41 -9.74 0.08
C ASN A 27 6.03 -8.35 0.07
N VAL A 28 5.63 -7.50 1.01
CA VAL A 28 6.23 -6.16 1.18
C VAL A 28 7.71 -6.28 1.55
N ARG A 29 8.05 -7.22 2.44
CA ARG A 29 9.45 -7.46 2.83
C ARG A 29 10.32 -7.81 1.61
N ILE A 30 9.83 -8.71 0.76
CA ILE A 30 10.55 -9.11 -0.45
C ILE A 30 10.74 -7.92 -1.39
N ALA A 31 9.68 -7.13 -1.60
CA ALA A 31 9.76 -5.94 -2.43
C ALA A 31 10.72 -4.90 -1.84
N ALA A 32 10.64 -4.69 -0.53
CA ALA A 32 11.51 -3.73 0.17
C ALA A 32 12.99 -4.08 0.04
N GLU A 33 13.34 -5.36 0.08
CA GLU A 33 14.73 -5.80 -0.11
C GLU A 33 15.27 -5.35 -1.48
N GLN A 34 14.46 -5.38 -2.52
CA GLN A 34 14.87 -4.94 -3.84
C GLN A 34 14.92 -3.41 -3.93
N ILE A 35 13.93 -2.73 -3.36
CA ILE A 35 13.86 -1.27 -3.38
C ILE A 35 15.02 -0.66 -2.59
N ALA A 36 15.38 -1.26 -1.46
CA ALA A 36 16.47 -0.76 -0.62
C ALA A 36 17.81 -0.71 -1.37
N LYS A 37 17.99 -1.54 -2.38
CA LYS A 37 19.23 -1.56 -3.18
C LYS A 37 19.42 -0.29 -4.00
N VAL A 38 18.34 0.40 -4.37
CA VAL A 38 18.41 1.63 -5.16
C VAL A 38 18.27 2.90 -4.31
N ALA A 39 18.06 2.75 -3.01
CA ALA A 39 17.85 3.88 -2.10
C ALA A 39 19.12 4.72 -1.87
N PRO A 40 20.34 4.15 -1.71
CA PRO A 40 21.51 4.96 -1.39
C PRO A 40 21.78 6.05 -2.43
N GLY A 41 21.89 7.29 -1.97
CA GLY A 41 22.16 8.44 -2.83
C GLY A 41 21.00 8.91 -3.68
N ASN A 42 19.81 8.35 -3.49
CA ASN A 42 18.64 8.70 -4.27
C ASN A 42 17.46 9.11 -3.38
N GLU A 43 16.54 9.90 -3.94
CA GLU A 43 15.25 10.16 -3.34
C GLU A 43 14.25 9.16 -3.92
N LEU A 44 13.56 8.43 -3.05
CA LEU A 44 12.58 7.43 -3.50
C LEU A 44 11.15 7.89 -3.26
N VAL A 45 10.31 7.66 -4.25
CA VAL A 45 8.86 7.75 -4.13
C VAL A 45 8.30 6.37 -4.46
N ILE A 46 7.59 5.77 -3.52
CA ILE A 46 6.97 4.46 -3.73
C ILE A 46 5.47 4.66 -3.93
N ALA A 47 4.98 4.22 -5.08
CA ALA A 47 3.55 4.26 -5.40
C ALA A 47 3.02 2.83 -5.46
N HIS A 48 1.75 2.64 -5.09
CA HIS A 48 1.16 1.31 -5.07
C HIS A 48 -0.34 1.36 -5.37
N GLY A 49 -0.89 0.25 -5.83
CA GLY A 49 -2.32 0.05 -5.91
C GLY A 49 -2.88 -0.52 -4.61
N ASN A 50 -4.20 -0.74 -4.56
CA ASN A 50 -4.88 -1.17 -3.36
C ASN A 50 -6.12 -2.05 -3.61
N GLY A 51 -6.29 -2.55 -4.82
CA GLY A 51 -7.51 -3.28 -5.21
C GLY A 51 -7.90 -4.40 -4.24
N PRO A 52 -7.04 -5.40 -3.99
CA PRO A 52 -7.37 -6.49 -3.07
C PRO A 52 -7.63 -6.01 -1.64
N GLN A 53 -6.89 -5.00 -1.18
CA GLN A 53 -7.02 -4.47 0.18
C GLN A 53 -8.35 -3.75 0.38
N VAL A 54 -8.79 -2.95 -0.59
CA VAL A 54 -10.12 -2.32 -0.56
C VAL A 54 -11.21 -3.38 -0.55
N GLY A 55 -11.05 -4.43 -1.34
CA GLY A 55 -11.99 -5.56 -1.36
C GLY A 55 -12.13 -6.21 0.01
N LEU A 56 -11.02 -6.46 0.69
CA LEU A 56 -11.02 -7.01 2.05
C LEU A 56 -11.79 -6.12 3.01
N LEU A 57 -11.50 -4.81 3.01
CA LEU A 57 -12.16 -3.87 3.91
C LEU A 57 -13.65 -3.76 3.60
N ALA A 58 -14.03 -3.81 2.32
CA ALA A 58 -15.44 -3.80 1.93
C ALA A 58 -16.17 -5.03 2.46
N LEU A 59 -15.56 -6.21 2.41
CA LEU A 59 -16.13 -7.43 2.98
C LEU A 59 -16.26 -7.35 4.50
N GLN A 60 -15.24 -6.84 5.17
CA GLN A 60 -15.29 -6.64 6.62
C GLN A 60 -16.39 -5.65 7.01
N GLY A 61 -16.52 -4.56 6.27
CA GLY A 61 -17.56 -3.57 6.50
C GLY A 61 -18.95 -4.15 6.29
N ALA A 62 -19.17 -4.94 5.24
CA ALA A 62 -20.44 -5.59 4.97
C ALA A 62 -20.79 -6.63 6.04
N ALA A 63 -19.80 -7.31 6.60
CA ALA A 63 -20.02 -8.24 7.71
C ALA A 63 -20.44 -7.52 8.99
N TYR A 64 -19.94 -6.31 9.20
CA TYR A 64 -20.29 -5.49 10.35
C TYR A 64 -21.68 -4.83 10.19
N ASP A 65 -21.91 -4.19 9.05
CA ASP A 65 -23.17 -3.49 8.77
C ASP A 65 -23.42 -3.44 7.26
N LYS A 66 -24.38 -4.25 6.79
CA LYS A 66 -24.74 -4.29 5.37
C LYS A 66 -25.51 -3.06 4.90
N VAL A 67 -26.20 -2.38 5.82
CA VAL A 67 -27.10 -1.28 5.47
C VAL A 67 -26.34 0.03 5.28
N SER A 68 -25.33 0.25 6.10
CA SER A 68 -24.57 1.51 6.10
C SER A 68 -23.07 1.22 6.03
N PRO A 69 -22.57 0.66 4.91
CA PRO A 69 -21.14 0.40 4.77
C PRO A 69 -20.37 1.71 4.67
N TYR A 70 -19.11 1.67 5.04
CA TYR A 70 -18.22 2.81 4.87
C TYR A 70 -18.04 3.13 3.39
N PRO A 71 -17.98 4.41 3.02
CA PRO A 71 -17.83 4.80 1.63
C PRO A 71 -16.44 4.41 1.08
N LEU A 72 -16.39 4.20 -0.23
CA LEU A 72 -15.20 3.68 -0.90
C LEU A 72 -13.96 4.56 -0.74
N ASP A 73 -14.14 5.88 -0.71
CA ASP A 73 -13.04 6.81 -0.53
C ASP A 73 -12.37 6.65 0.86
N VAL A 74 -13.16 6.39 1.89
CA VAL A 74 -12.64 6.13 3.24
C VAL A 74 -11.89 4.80 3.27
N LEU A 75 -12.44 3.76 2.63
CA LEU A 75 -11.75 2.48 2.52
C LEU A 75 -10.43 2.62 1.76
N GLY A 76 -10.41 3.44 0.72
CA GLY A 76 -9.18 3.76 0.00
C GLY A 76 -8.14 4.40 0.90
N ALA A 77 -8.53 5.37 1.71
CA ALA A 77 -7.64 6.01 2.66
C ALA A 77 -7.10 5.02 3.70
N GLU A 78 -7.95 4.12 4.18
CA GLU A 78 -7.52 3.08 5.12
C GLU A 78 -6.46 2.16 4.50
N THR A 79 -6.62 1.81 3.21
CA THR A 79 -5.65 0.94 2.52
C THR A 79 -4.32 1.65 2.29
N GLU A 80 -4.32 2.95 2.06
CA GLU A 80 -3.09 3.73 1.99
C GLU A 80 -2.30 3.60 3.29
N GLY A 81 -2.99 3.68 4.42
CA GLY A 81 -2.38 3.47 5.72
C GLY A 81 -1.91 2.04 5.93
N MET A 82 -2.73 1.06 5.61
CA MET A 82 -2.38 -0.36 5.75
C MET A 82 -1.10 -0.69 4.98
N ILE A 83 -1.06 -0.36 3.71
CA ILE A 83 0.05 -0.69 2.82
C ILE A 83 1.27 0.17 3.13
N GLY A 84 1.08 1.47 3.27
CA GLY A 84 2.16 2.41 3.55
C GLY A 84 2.86 2.12 4.87
N TYR A 85 2.11 1.73 5.89
CA TYR A 85 2.66 1.36 7.18
C TYR A 85 3.61 0.16 7.08
N MET A 86 3.18 -0.88 6.37
CA MET A 86 4.01 -2.07 6.17
C MET A 86 5.28 -1.75 5.36
N ILE A 87 5.13 -0.96 4.29
CA ILE A 87 6.27 -0.54 3.47
C ILE A 87 7.26 0.27 4.32
N GLU A 88 6.76 1.21 5.09
CA GLU A 88 7.59 2.05 5.95
C GLU A 88 8.37 1.22 6.97
N GLN A 89 7.70 0.24 7.60
CA GLN A 89 8.37 -0.65 8.54
C GLN A 89 9.45 -1.50 7.88
N GLU A 90 9.14 -2.12 6.75
CA GLU A 90 10.09 -3.02 6.09
C GLU A 90 11.26 -2.25 5.47
N MET A 91 11.03 -1.07 4.91
CA MET A 91 12.10 -0.21 4.43
C MET A 91 12.96 0.29 5.60
N GLY A 92 12.33 0.65 6.70
CA GLY A 92 13.03 1.11 7.90
C GLY A 92 13.95 0.06 8.50
N ASN A 93 13.60 -1.23 8.36
CA ASN A 93 14.45 -2.33 8.81
C ASN A 93 15.71 -2.50 7.95
N LEU A 94 15.71 -1.98 6.73
CA LEU A 94 16.78 -2.20 5.76
C LEU A 94 17.66 -0.97 5.54
N LEU A 95 17.18 0.21 5.89
CA LEU A 95 17.89 1.46 5.67
C LEU A 95 18.42 2.04 6.97
N PRO A 96 19.46 2.90 6.92
CA PRO A 96 19.96 3.57 8.11
C PRO A 96 18.88 4.35 8.85
N PHE A 97 18.96 4.39 10.17
CA PHE A 97 17.97 5.06 11.03
C PHE A 97 17.74 6.53 10.65
N GLU A 98 18.78 7.19 10.13
CA GLU A 98 18.73 8.61 9.79
C GLU A 98 17.92 8.90 8.52
N VAL A 99 17.59 7.88 7.72
CA VAL A 99 16.80 8.07 6.50
C VAL A 99 15.36 8.39 6.89
N PRO A 100 14.83 9.56 6.53
CA PRO A 100 13.45 9.93 6.87
C PRO A 100 12.45 9.21 5.98
N PHE A 101 11.30 8.88 6.56
CA PHE A 101 10.16 8.29 5.84
C PHE A 101 8.92 9.12 6.07
N ALA A 102 8.04 9.12 5.08
CA ALA A 102 6.70 9.66 5.21
C ALA A 102 5.74 8.84 4.38
N THR A 103 4.59 8.51 4.97
CA THR A 103 3.47 7.90 4.25
C THR A 103 2.44 8.99 4.04
N ILE A 104 2.04 9.20 2.79
CA ILE A 104 1.17 10.30 2.39
C ILE A 104 -0.20 9.75 2.05
N LEU A 105 -1.23 10.31 2.66
CA LEU A 105 -2.61 10.09 2.23
C LEU A 105 -2.89 11.01 1.04
N THR A 106 -3.51 10.44 0.03
CA THR A 106 -3.86 11.18 -1.18
C THR A 106 -5.37 11.38 -1.26
N GLN A 107 -5.77 12.53 -1.77
CA GLN A 107 -7.16 12.80 -2.09
C GLN A 107 -7.22 13.17 -3.58
N VAL A 108 -8.01 12.41 -4.33
CA VAL A 108 -8.06 12.54 -5.78
C VAL A 108 -9.47 12.88 -6.21
N GLU A 109 -9.61 13.92 -7.01
CA GLU A 109 -10.86 14.26 -7.67
C GLU A 109 -10.87 13.63 -9.06
N GLU A 110 -11.85 12.80 -9.31
CA GLU A 110 -12.02 12.19 -10.63
C GLU A 110 -12.95 13.04 -11.47
N ILE A 111 -12.39 13.59 -12.55
CA ILE A 111 -13.13 14.46 -13.47
C ILE A 111 -13.13 13.88 -14.88
N GLY A 112 -14.15 14.27 -15.67
CA GLY A 112 -14.24 13.86 -17.07
C GLY A 112 -14.70 12.44 -17.28
N ARG A 113 -15.17 11.77 -16.24
CA ARG A 113 -15.70 10.41 -16.35
C ARG A 113 -17.16 10.46 -16.82
N ALA A 114 -17.45 9.70 -17.86
CA ALA A 114 -18.82 9.47 -18.32
C ALA A 114 -19.45 8.34 -17.50
N HIS A 115 -20.70 8.51 -17.14
CA HIS A 115 -21.45 7.51 -16.39
C HIS A 115 -22.59 6.97 -17.24
#